data_b5ac9879a0f8f7da23e4aaa2b33013ca
#
_entry.id   b5ac9879a0f8f7da23e4aaa2b33013ca
#
_cell.length_a   1.000
_cell.length_b   1.000
_cell.length_c   1.000
_cell.angle_alpha   90.00
_cell.angle_beta   90.00
_cell.angle_gamma   90.00
#
_symmetry.space_group_name_H-M   'P 1'
#
loop_
_entity.id
_entity.type
_entity.pdbx_description
1 polymer ?
#
loop_
_entity_poly.entity_id
_entity_poly.type
_entity_poly.pdbx_seq_one_letter_code
_entity_poly.pdbx_strand_id
1 'polypeptide(L)'
;MLKDITLGQFFPADTVVHRLDPRTKLLAVILYIVALFNARGVVTYAIMAAVLAACVLLSRVPFKSLTRGLKPVYIIVAFTAIMNIFFTAGTPVADVWLLRHITFEGIVSAVQMILRIVLLIMGTFLMTYTTSPIALTDGLESLLSPLKKLRLPIHELAMMMSIALRFIPTLIEETDKIMSAQKARGADFETGNIFQRAKALVPILVPLFVSAFRRADELATAMECRCYHGGEGRTALRVLHMRSADWVALLLFAALAAGIIVLAKFGF
;
A
#
# COMPACT_ATOMS: atom_id res chain seq x y z
N MET A 1 -20.33 10.97 4.83
CA MET A 1 -19.59 9.69 4.99
C MET A 1 -18.63 9.37 3.85
N LEU A 2 -18.87 9.77 2.60
CA LEU A 2 -17.95 9.48 1.48
C LEU A 2 -16.82 10.53 1.30
N LYS A 3 -16.91 11.69 1.95
CA LYS A 3 -15.90 12.77 1.86
C LYS A 3 -14.53 12.44 2.45
N ASP A 4 -14.44 11.38 3.25
CA ASP A 4 -13.18 10.96 3.88
C ASP A 4 -12.43 9.87 3.08
N ILE A 5 -12.96 9.47 1.92
CA ILE A 5 -12.26 8.57 1.00
C ILE A 5 -11.26 9.41 0.21
N THR A 6 -10.13 9.72 0.85
CA THR A 6 -8.98 10.28 0.13
C THR A 6 -8.41 9.20 -0.77
N LEU A 7 -8.79 9.26 -2.05
CA LEU A 7 -8.23 8.42 -3.11
C LEU A 7 -6.73 8.65 -3.22
N GLY A 8 -5.98 7.68 -2.70
CA GLY A 8 -4.53 7.73 -2.63
C GLY A 8 -4.06 8.77 -1.60
N GLN A 9 -3.55 8.30 -0.49
CA GLN A 9 -2.94 9.15 0.55
C GLN A 9 -1.61 9.75 0.07
N PHE A 10 -1.51 10.08 -1.22
CA PHE A 10 -0.33 10.71 -1.80
C PHE A 10 -0.18 12.13 -1.25
N PHE A 11 0.98 12.41 -0.69
CA PHE A 11 1.34 13.72 -0.19
C PHE A 11 2.22 14.43 -1.23
N PRO A 12 1.70 15.42 -1.96
CA PRO A 12 2.49 16.10 -2.98
C PRO A 12 3.60 16.90 -2.30
N ALA A 13 4.84 16.45 -2.44
CA ALA A 13 6.03 17.15 -1.97
C ALA A 13 7.14 17.00 -3.01
N ASP A 14 8.02 17.98 -3.09
CA ASP A 14 9.12 17.99 -4.04
C ASP A 14 10.43 17.66 -3.32
N THR A 15 10.62 16.37 -3.01
CA THR A 15 11.81 15.86 -2.32
C THR A 15 12.53 14.82 -3.18
N VAL A 16 13.76 14.48 -2.80
CA VAL A 16 14.55 13.47 -3.49
C VAL A 16 13.79 12.14 -3.60
N VAL A 17 13.11 11.71 -2.52
CA VAL A 17 12.32 10.48 -2.50
C VAL A 17 11.12 10.56 -3.43
N HIS A 18 10.44 11.71 -3.53
CA HIS A 18 9.29 11.87 -4.43
C HIS A 18 9.70 11.83 -5.91
N ARG A 19 10.89 12.33 -6.23
CA ARG A 19 11.42 12.40 -7.61
C ARG A 19 11.96 11.07 -8.14
N LEU A 20 12.13 10.05 -7.28
CA LEU A 20 12.55 8.73 -7.71
C LEU A 20 11.50 8.06 -8.63
N ASP A 21 11.98 7.27 -9.58
CA ASP A 21 11.13 6.48 -10.47
C ASP A 21 10.24 5.50 -9.66
N PRO A 22 8.94 5.37 -9.97
CA PRO A 22 8.03 4.43 -9.30
C PRO A 22 8.52 2.98 -9.29
N ARG A 23 9.24 2.53 -10.33
CA ARG A 23 9.86 1.20 -10.40
C ARG A 23 10.90 1.02 -9.32
N THR A 24 11.77 2.02 -9.15
CA THR A 24 12.80 2.03 -8.12
C THR A 24 12.22 1.94 -6.74
N LYS A 25 11.15 2.69 -6.46
CA LYS A 25 10.46 2.66 -5.17
C LYS A 25 9.80 1.31 -4.88
N LEU A 26 9.14 0.71 -5.89
CA LEU A 26 8.57 -0.64 -5.77
C LEU A 26 9.62 -1.68 -5.44
N LEU A 27 10.73 -1.69 -6.19
CA LEU A 27 11.82 -2.63 -5.95
C LEU A 27 12.51 -2.37 -4.61
N ALA A 28 12.73 -1.11 -4.24
CA ALA A 28 13.32 -0.74 -2.95
C ALA A 28 12.47 -1.21 -1.77
N VAL A 29 11.14 -1.06 -1.85
CA VAL A 29 10.22 -1.57 -0.81
C VAL A 29 10.25 -3.09 -0.74
N ILE A 30 10.29 -3.80 -1.87
CA ILE A 30 10.41 -5.26 -1.88
C ILE A 30 11.74 -5.68 -1.22
N LEU A 31 12.86 -5.06 -1.58
CA LEU A 31 14.17 -5.33 -0.97
C LEU A 31 14.16 -5.02 0.53
N TYR A 32 13.52 -3.92 0.93
CA TYR A 32 13.34 -3.55 2.33
C TYR A 32 12.53 -4.60 3.10
N ILE A 33 11.43 -5.09 2.54
CA ILE A 33 10.61 -6.16 3.12
C ILE A 33 11.43 -7.44 3.28
N VAL A 34 12.16 -7.85 2.24
CA VAL A 34 13.03 -9.05 2.27
C VAL A 34 14.09 -8.90 3.36
N ALA A 35 14.75 -7.74 3.47
CA ALA A 35 15.73 -7.46 4.52
C ALA A 35 15.09 -7.58 5.91
N LEU A 36 13.90 -6.99 6.11
CA LEU A 36 13.20 -6.96 7.38
C LEU A 36 12.77 -8.36 7.85
N PHE A 37 12.35 -9.24 6.93
CA PHE A 37 12.00 -10.63 7.27
C PHE A 37 13.24 -11.46 7.67
N ASN A 38 14.42 -11.10 7.17
CA ASN A 38 15.67 -11.75 7.54
C ASN A 38 16.32 -11.15 8.81
N ALA A 39 15.86 -9.99 9.29
CA ALA A 39 16.35 -9.38 10.51
C ALA A 39 16.00 -10.23 11.75
N ARG A 40 17.01 -10.59 12.57
CA ARG A 40 16.85 -11.44 13.76
C ARG A 40 17.41 -10.80 15.04
N GLY A 41 18.44 -9.98 14.92
CA GLY A 41 19.14 -9.36 16.05
C GLY A 41 18.74 -7.91 16.30
N VAL A 42 19.06 -7.38 17.47
CA VAL A 42 18.79 -5.98 17.83
C VAL A 42 19.51 -5.02 16.87
N VAL A 43 20.74 -5.37 16.46
CA VAL A 43 21.57 -4.57 15.54
C VAL A 43 20.89 -4.44 14.17
N THR A 44 20.37 -5.55 13.63
CA THR A 44 19.69 -5.56 12.32
C THR A 44 18.39 -4.72 12.36
N TYR A 45 17.61 -4.79 13.42
CA TYR A 45 16.43 -3.93 13.58
C TYR A 45 16.79 -2.45 13.77
N ALA A 46 17.89 -2.14 14.48
CA ALA A 46 18.38 -0.77 14.62
C ALA A 46 18.80 -0.17 13.27
N ILE A 47 19.50 -0.93 12.43
CA ILE A 47 19.89 -0.52 11.08
C ILE A 47 18.63 -0.26 10.23
N MET A 48 17.66 -1.18 10.25
CA MET A 48 16.40 -1.04 9.49
C MET A 48 15.59 0.19 9.94
N ALA A 49 15.52 0.44 11.25
CA ALA A 49 14.90 1.63 11.81
C ALA A 49 15.63 2.93 11.40
N ALA A 50 16.96 2.92 11.42
CA ALA A 50 17.77 4.07 11.00
C ALA A 50 17.58 4.39 9.51
N VAL A 51 17.55 3.37 8.63
CA VAL A 51 17.28 3.55 7.20
C VAL A 51 15.88 4.10 6.97
N LEU A 52 14.86 3.55 7.65
CA LEU A 52 13.50 4.06 7.56
C LEU A 52 13.41 5.52 8.04
N ALA A 53 14.03 5.84 9.18
CA ALA A 53 14.07 7.22 9.70
C ALA A 53 14.75 8.17 8.70
N ALA A 54 15.87 7.78 8.10
CA ALA A 54 16.52 8.56 7.05
C ALA A 54 15.59 8.80 5.84
N CYS A 55 14.88 7.75 5.37
CA CYS A 55 13.92 7.88 4.27
C CYS A 55 12.73 8.81 4.64
N VAL A 56 12.23 8.73 5.87
CA VAL A 56 11.15 9.61 6.36
C VAL A 56 11.61 11.06 6.41
N LEU A 57 12.81 11.32 6.95
CA LEU A 57 13.38 12.67 7.01
C LEU A 57 13.61 13.26 5.60
N LEU A 58 14.15 12.45 4.68
CA LEU A 58 14.38 12.87 3.30
C LEU A 58 13.06 13.09 2.53
N SER A 59 12.00 12.37 2.86
CA SER A 59 10.69 12.51 2.21
C SER A 59 9.88 13.69 2.72
N ARG A 60 10.22 14.26 3.90
CA ARG A 60 9.45 15.31 4.59
C ARG A 60 7.98 14.95 4.84
N VAL A 61 7.65 13.66 4.85
CA VAL A 61 6.30 13.20 5.20
C VAL A 61 6.11 13.38 6.71
N PRO A 62 5.00 13.98 7.16
CA PRO A 62 4.78 14.19 8.59
C PRO A 62 4.65 12.84 9.32
N PHE A 63 5.45 12.63 10.34
CA PHE A 63 5.48 11.39 11.14
C PHE A 63 4.10 11.02 11.70
N LYS A 64 3.28 12.03 12.01
CA LYS A 64 1.88 11.85 12.46
C LYS A 64 1.01 11.11 11.43
N SER A 65 1.27 11.27 10.13
CA SER A 65 0.54 10.55 9.09
C SER A 65 0.95 9.09 9.04
N LEU A 66 2.24 8.79 9.18
CA LEU A 66 2.74 7.41 9.25
C LEU A 66 2.19 6.66 10.47
N THR A 67 2.17 7.30 11.66
CA THR A 67 1.64 6.67 12.88
C THR A 67 0.12 6.52 12.84
N ARG A 68 -0.61 7.36 12.11
CA ARG A 68 -2.06 7.20 11.93
C ARG A 68 -2.40 5.89 11.23
N GLY A 69 -1.56 5.43 10.30
CA GLY A 69 -1.71 4.14 9.63
C GLY A 69 -1.54 2.92 10.56
N LEU A 70 -0.90 3.08 11.72
CA LEU A 70 -0.74 2.01 12.71
C LEU A 70 -2.00 1.78 13.55
N LYS A 71 -2.90 2.79 13.67
CA LYS A 71 -4.09 2.69 14.52
C LYS A 71 -4.95 1.43 14.30
N PRO A 72 -5.33 1.06 13.05
CA PRO A 72 -6.19 -0.11 12.84
C PRO A 72 -5.48 -1.43 13.16
N VAL A 73 -4.14 -1.43 13.14
CA VAL A 73 -3.32 -2.64 13.35
C VAL A 73 -2.93 -2.82 14.83
N TYR A 74 -3.11 -1.78 15.66
CA TYR A 74 -2.72 -1.79 17.06
C TYR A 74 -3.32 -2.98 17.84
N ILE A 75 -4.60 -3.29 17.63
CA ILE A 75 -5.29 -4.40 18.30
C ILE A 75 -4.64 -5.74 17.92
N ILE A 76 -4.34 -5.95 16.64
CA ILE A 76 -3.72 -7.18 16.14
C ILE A 76 -2.29 -7.31 16.70
N VAL A 77 -1.53 -6.21 16.68
CA VAL A 77 -0.15 -6.18 17.21
C VAL A 77 -0.14 -6.47 18.72
N ALA A 78 -1.06 -5.87 19.48
CA ALA A 78 -1.18 -6.12 20.90
C ALA A 78 -1.55 -7.59 21.19
N PHE A 79 -2.52 -8.14 20.47
CA PHE A 79 -2.93 -9.53 20.60
C PHE A 79 -1.78 -10.50 20.28
N THR A 80 -1.08 -10.30 19.17
CA THR A 80 0.04 -11.16 18.78
C THR A 80 1.22 -11.03 19.74
N ALA A 81 1.48 -9.84 20.29
CA ALA A 81 2.50 -9.64 21.31
C ALA A 81 2.18 -10.44 22.58
N ILE A 82 0.94 -10.37 23.06
CA ILE A 82 0.47 -11.13 24.21
C ILE A 82 0.61 -12.64 23.94
N MET A 83 0.19 -13.12 22.75
CA MET A 83 0.34 -14.52 22.39
C MET A 83 1.81 -14.97 22.40
N ASN A 84 2.72 -14.16 21.85
CA ASN A 84 4.15 -14.50 21.87
C ASN A 84 4.71 -14.57 23.31
N ILE A 85 4.31 -13.67 24.20
CA ILE A 85 4.80 -13.67 25.59
C ILE A 85 4.37 -14.94 26.33
N PHE A 86 3.14 -15.41 26.12
CA PHE A 86 2.58 -16.54 26.88
C PHE A 86 2.83 -17.91 26.25
N PHE A 87 2.96 -17.98 24.92
CA PHE A 87 3.04 -19.26 24.19
C PHE A 87 4.44 -19.59 23.66
N THR A 88 5.41 -18.67 23.75
CA THR A 88 6.79 -18.99 23.34
C THR A 88 7.48 -19.77 24.45
N ALA A 89 7.92 -20.99 24.14
CA ALA A 89 8.69 -21.82 25.05
C ALA A 89 10.09 -21.20 25.28
N GLY A 90 10.55 -21.20 26.52
CA GLY A 90 11.87 -20.65 26.87
C GLY A 90 12.11 -20.68 28.37
N THR A 91 13.16 -19.97 28.82
CA THR A 91 13.51 -19.84 30.25
C THR A 91 12.52 -18.94 30.96
N PRO A 92 11.87 -19.41 32.06
CA PRO A 92 10.91 -18.59 32.81
C PRO A 92 11.62 -17.39 33.45
N VAL A 93 11.02 -16.20 33.39
CA VAL A 93 11.58 -14.97 33.97
C VAL A 93 11.53 -14.99 35.49
N ALA A 94 10.54 -15.68 36.06
CA ALA A 94 10.41 -15.85 37.52
C ALA A 94 9.67 -17.14 37.87
N ASP A 95 10.05 -17.77 39.01
CA ASP A 95 9.44 -19.00 39.54
C ASP A 95 8.07 -18.80 40.22
N VAL A 96 7.40 -17.67 40.02
CA VAL A 96 6.08 -17.36 40.55
C VAL A 96 5.02 -17.97 39.66
N TRP A 97 4.05 -18.67 40.20
CA TRP A 97 3.00 -19.47 39.52
C TRP A 97 2.34 -18.73 38.35
N LEU A 98 2.07 -17.43 38.48
CA LEU A 98 1.47 -16.61 37.40
C LEU A 98 2.47 -16.18 36.34
N LEU A 99 3.77 -16.07 36.66
CA LEU A 99 4.84 -15.59 35.78
C LEU A 99 5.65 -16.73 35.13
N ARG A 100 5.35 -18.00 35.49
CA ARG A 100 6.02 -19.18 34.95
C ARG A 100 5.80 -19.35 33.44
N HIS A 101 4.72 -18.79 32.90
CA HIS A 101 4.42 -18.80 31.46
C HIS A 101 5.08 -17.65 30.71
N ILE A 102 5.66 -16.66 31.39
CA ILE A 102 6.37 -15.55 30.75
C ILE A 102 7.83 -15.95 30.66
N THR A 103 8.29 -16.14 29.42
CA THR A 103 9.67 -16.49 29.11
C THR A 103 10.45 -15.29 28.60
N PHE A 104 11.75 -15.23 28.88
CA PHE A 104 12.61 -14.16 28.39
C PHE A 104 12.64 -14.15 26.85
N GLU A 105 12.71 -15.32 26.25
CA GLU A 105 12.65 -15.54 24.79
C GLU A 105 11.31 -15.07 24.21
N GLY A 106 10.22 -15.26 24.95
CA GLY A 106 8.89 -14.77 24.56
C GLY A 106 8.81 -13.25 24.52
N ILE A 107 9.41 -12.57 25.50
CA ILE A 107 9.46 -11.10 25.53
C ILE A 107 10.31 -10.57 24.36
N VAL A 108 11.49 -11.15 24.14
CA VAL A 108 12.37 -10.75 23.03
C VAL A 108 11.65 -10.96 21.67
N SER A 109 11.01 -12.12 21.49
CA SER A 109 10.26 -12.44 20.28
C SER A 109 9.08 -11.49 20.06
N ALA A 110 8.36 -11.14 21.13
CA ALA A 110 7.26 -10.17 21.07
C ALA A 110 7.74 -8.77 20.65
N VAL A 111 8.84 -8.29 21.24
CA VAL A 111 9.44 -7.00 20.86
C VAL A 111 9.91 -7.00 19.42
N GLN A 112 10.61 -8.05 18.98
CA GLN A 112 11.05 -8.19 17.59
C GLN A 112 9.87 -8.21 16.61
N MET A 113 8.79 -8.92 16.96
CA MET A 113 7.59 -8.97 16.15
C MET A 113 6.88 -7.62 16.06
N ILE A 114 6.74 -6.90 17.19
CA ILE A 114 6.20 -5.53 17.19
C ILE A 114 7.03 -4.63 16.30
N LEU A 115 8.36 -4.62 16.45
CA LEU A 115 9.27 -3.80 15.64
C LEU A 115 9.14 -4.15 14.16
N ARG A 116 9.10 -5.45 13.83
CA ARG A 116 8.93 -5.92 12.44
C ARG A 116 7.65 -5.39 11.83
N ILE A 117 6.51 -5.53 12.51
CA ILE A 117 5.22 -5.08 11.98
C ILE A 117 5.19 -3.55 11.83
N VAL A 118 5.68 -2.82 12.83
CA VAL A 118 5.72 -1.35 12.78
C VAL A 118 6.60 -0.86 11.64
N LEU A 119 7.83 -1.39 11.50
CA LEU A 119 8.76 -1.00 10.44
C LEU A 119 8.23 -1.36 9.05
N LEU A 120 7.58 -2.54 8.90
CA LEU A 120 6.97 -2.98 7.65
C LEU A 120 5.85 -2.02 7.23
N ILE A 121 4.94 -1.71 8.14
CA ILE A 121 3.81 -0.83 7.87
C ILE A 121 4.30 0.59 7.55
N MET A 122 5.22 1.12 8.34
CA MET A 122 5.75 2.47 8.09
C MET A 122 6.50 2.57 6.75
N GLY A 123 7.28 1.53 6.39
CA GLY A 123 7.99 1.48 5.11
C GLY A 123 7.05 1.43 3.91
N THR A 124 6.00 0.60 3.96
CA THR A 124 4.99 0.52 2.91
C THR A 124 4.13 1.78 2.80
N PHE A 125 3.75 2.39 3.92
CA PHE A 125 3.04 3.67 3.91
C PHE A 125 3.91 4.80 3.34
N LEU A 126 5.21 4.83 3.64
CA LEU A 126 6.10 5.83 3.08
C LEU A 126 6.09 5.79 1.55
N MET A 127 6.10 4.60 0.95
CA MET A 127 5.96 4.43 -0.49
C MET A 127 4.63 4.97 -0.99
N THR A 128 3.52 4.64 -0.31
CA THR A 128 2.17 5.09 -0.67
C THR A 128 2.04 6.61 -0.59
N TYR A 129 2.63 7.25 0.43
CA TYR A 129 2.62 8.72 0.58
C TYR A 129 3.50 9.43 -0.44
N THR A 130 4.55 8.78 -0.95
CA THR A 130 5.51 9.39 -1.88
C THR A 130 5.25 9.06 -3.35
N THR A 131 4.25 8.23 -3.66
CA THR A 131 3.97 7.79 -5.04
C THR A 131 2.48 7.90 -5.33
N SER A 132 2.12 8.60 -6.42
CA SER A 132 0.71 8.67 -6.81
C SER A 132 0.21 7.32 -7.34
N PRO A 133 -1.09 6.98 -7.17
CA PRO A 133 -1.66 5.72 -7.66
C PRO A 133 -1.44 5.50 -9.16
N ILE A 134 -1.55 6.56 -9.97
CA ILE A 134 -1.31 6.48 -11.42
C ILE A 134 0.15 6.17 -11.72
N ALA A 135 1.08 6.86 -11.03
CA ALA A 135 2.51 6.57 -11.21
C ALA A 135 2.89 5.15 -10.75
N LEU A 136 2.20 4.65 -9.71
CA LEU A 136 2.37 3.27 -9.25
C LEU A 136 1.93 2.26 -10.31
N THR A 137 0.79 2.53 -10.98
CA THR A 137 0.29 1.68 -12.08
C THR A 137 1.26 1.66 -13.26
N ASP A 138 1.79 2.82 -13.67
CA ASP A 138 2.78 2.94 -14.75
C ASP A 138 4.08 2.18 -14.39
N GLY A 139 4.53 2.30 -13.13
CA GLY A 139 5.68 1.58 -12.61
C GLY A 139 5.48 0.06 -12.64
N LEU A 140 4.30 -0.39 -12.22
CA LEU A 140 3.93 -1.81 -12.20
C LEU A 140 3.84 -2.39 -13.61
N GLU A 141 3.19 -1.69 -14.56
CA GLU A 141 3.15 -2.07 -15.97
C GLU A 141 4.55 -2.31 -16.52
N SER A 142 5.43 -1.38 -16.23
CA SER A 142 6.80 -1.47 -16.73
C SER A 142 7.61 -2.61 -16.10
N LEU A 143 7.46 -2.86 -14.79
CA LEU A 143 8.10 -3.99 -14.12
C LEU A 143 7.55 -5.33 -14.58
N LEU A 144 6.26 -5.40 -14.88
CA LEU A 144 5.60 -6.60 -15.40
C LEU A 144 5.76 -6.78 -16.91
N SER A 145 6.30 -5.78 -17.62
CA SER A 145 6.49 -5.82 -19.08
C SER A 145 7.23 -7.08 -19.58
N PRO A 146 8.23 -7.66 -18.87
CA PRO A 146 8.85 -8.93 -19.31
C PRO A 146 7.86 -10.10 -19.39
N LEU A 147 6.77 -10.06 -18.57
CA LEU A 147 5.75 -11.11 -18.56
C LEU A 147 4.83 -11.07 -19.80
N LYS A 148 4.91 -10.03 -20.64
CA LYS A 148 4.27 -10.03 -21.97
C LYS A 148 4.69 -11.24 -22.80
N LYS A 149 5.92 -11.75 -22.60
CA LYS A 149 6.40 -12.97 -23.24
C LYS A 149 5.56 -14.21 -22.89
N LEU A 150 4.88 -14.20 -21.75
CA LEU A 150 3.95 -15.26 -21.31
C LEU A 150 2.52 -15.05 -21.84
N ARG A 151 2.32 -14.17 -22.83
CA ARG A 151 1.02 -13.80 -23.42
C ARG A 151 0.04 -13.20 -22.42
N LEU A 152 0.52 -12.58 -21.35
CA LEU A 152 -0.32 -11.86 -20.40
C LEU A 152 -0.63 -10.45 -20.93
N PRO A 153 -1.88 -9.99 -20.91
CA PRO A 153 -2.30 -8.68 -21.41
C PRO A 153 -1.95 -7.56 -20.39
N ILE A 154 -0.65 -7.37 -20.10
CA ILE A 154 -0.16 -6.43 -19.08
C ILE A 154 -0.54 -4.99 -19.39
N HIS A 155 -0.46 -4.60 -20.69
CA HIS A 155 -0.81 -3.25 -21.10
C HIS A 155 -2.29 -2.97 -20.91
N GLU A 156 -3.16 -3.91 -21.28
CA GLU A 156 -4.60 -3.79 -21.13
C GLU A 156 -4.99 -3.72 -19.66
N LEU A 157 -4.36 -4.51 -18.79
CA LEU A 157 -4.57 -4.45 -17.34
C LEU A 157 -4.17 -3.09 -16.77
N ALA A 158 -2.99 -2.57 -17.14
CA ALA A 158 -2.54 -1.25 -16.69
C ALA A 158 -3.45 -0.13 -17.18
N MET A 159 -3.93 -0.21 -18.42
CA MET A 159 -4.87 0.73 -18.99
C MET A 159 -6.21 0.69 -18.23
N MET A 160 -6.76 -0.51 -17.96
CA MET A 160 -7.99 -0.66 -17.17
C MET A 160 -7.82 -0.06 -15.77
N MET A 161 -6.69 -0.29 -15.08
CA MET A 161 -6.40 0.32 -13.79
C MET A 161 -6.32 1.84 -13.87
N SER A 162 -5.68 2.39 -14.89
CA SER A 162 -5.55 3.84 -15.08
C SER A 162 -6.90 4.50 -15.36
N ILE A 163 -7.76 3.86 -16.16
CA ILE A 163 -9.14 4.30 -16.43
C ILE A 163 -9.97 4.24 -15.14
N ALA A 164 -9.88 3.12 -14.40
CA ALA A 164 -10.60 2.96 -13.13
C ALA A 164 -10.20 4.07 -12.13
N LEU A 165 -8.90 4.30 -11.93
CA LEU A 165 -8.40 5.35 -11.01
C LEU A 165 -8.88 6.75 -11.41
N ARG A 166 -9.03 7.01 -12.71
CA ARG A 166 -9.57 8.28 -13.22
C ARG A 166 -11.07 8.42 -12.95
N PHE A 167 -11.83 7.34 -13.07
CA PHE A 167 -13.28 7.38 -12.89
C PHE A 167 -13.74 7.34 -11.43
N ILE A 168 -12.94 6.81 -10.50
CA ILE A 168 -13.31 6.74 -9.09
C ILE A 168 -13.75 8.10 -8.50
N PRO A 169 -13.01 9.24 -8.67
CA PRO A 169 -13.47 10.53 -8.16
C PRO A 169 -14.83 10.92 -8.73
N THR A 170 -15.02 10.74 -10.03
CA THR A 170 -16.27 11.08 -10.72
C THR A 170 -17.45 10.22 -10.23
N LEU A 171 -17.22 8.91 -10.00
CA LEU A 171 -18.23 8.01 -9.46
C LEU A 171 -18.60 8.36 -8.01
N ILE A 172 -17.64 8.82 -7.21
CA ILE A 172 -17.90 9.30 -5.84
C ILE A 172 -18.82 10.53 -5.88
N GLU A 173 -18.48 11.52 -6.71
CA GLU A 173 -19.32 12.72 -6.87
C GLU A 173 -20.73 12.38 -7.36
N GLU A 174 -20.84 11.45 -8.28
CA GLU A 174 -22.12 10.98 -8.81
C GLU A 174 -22.92 10.24 -7.74
N THR A 175 -22.27 9.38 -6.95
CA THR A 175 -22.87 8.71 -5.81
C THR A 175 -23.43 9.70 -4.80
N ASP A 176 -22.69 10.77 -4.48
CA ASP A 176 -23.16 11.82 -3.56
C ASP A 176 -24.38 12.57 -4.12
N LYS A 177 -24.42 12.83 -5.44
CA LYS A 177 -25.57 13.46 -6.10
C LYS A 177 -26.79 12.54 -6.06
N ILE A 178 -26.65 11.27 -6.42
CA ILE A 178 -27.74 10.27 -6.40
C ILE A 178 -28.25 10.10 -4.96
N MET A 179 -27.35 9.97 -3.99
CA MET A 179 -27.70 9.82 -2.58
C MET A 179 -28.48 11.04 -2.06
N SER A 180 -28.06 12.25 -2.41
CA SER A 180 -28.75 13.49 -2.05
C SER A 180 -30.16 13.55 -2.67
N ALA A 181 -30.30 13.15 -3.94
CA ALA A 181 -31.58 13.08 -4.61
C ALA A 181 -32.52 12.05 -3.99
N GLN A 182 -32.02 10.88 -3.60
CA GLN A 182 -32.80 9.83 -2.94
C GLN A 182 -33.20 10.23 -1.51
N LYS A 183 -32.32 10.92 -0.77
CA LYS A 183 -32.67 11.51 0.54
C LYS A 183 -33.82 12.52 0.41
N ALA A 184 -33.79 13.37 -0.61
CA ALA A 184 -34.88 14.33 -0.89
C ALA A 184 -36.20 13.65 -1.23
N ARG A 185 -36.16 12.40 -1.74
CA ARG A 185 -37.35 11.54 -2.01
C ARG A 185 -37.78 10.74 -0.77
N GLY A 186 -37.19 10.98 0.40
CA GLY A 186 -37.54 10.31 1.65
C GLY A 186 -36.84 8.97 1.88
N ALA A 187 -35.79 8.65 1.11
CA ALA A 187 -35.00 7.45 1.37
C ALA A 187 -34.13 7.62 2.64
N ASP A 188 -34.23 6.64 3.53
CA ASP A 188 -33.44 6.57 4.75
C ASP A 188 -32.37 5.47 4.62
N PHE A 189 -31.10 5.87 4.78
CA PHE A 189 -29.92 4.99 4.67
C PHE A 189 -29.28 4.67 6.02
N GLU A 190 -29.79 5.28 7.11
CA GLU A 190 -29.12 5.25 8.43
C GLU A 190 -29.91 4.42 9.44
N THR A 191 -31.26 4.38 9.34
CA THR A 191 -32.10 3.65 10.27
C THR A 191 -32.47 2.25 9.77
N GLY A 192 -32.85 1.36 10.69
CA GLY A 192 -33.30 0.00 10.37
C GLY A 192 -32.25 -1.09 10.48
N ASN A 193 -32.70 -2.33 10.23
CA ASN A 193 -31.88 -3.54 10.29
C ASN A 193 -30.89 -3.59 9.09
N ILE A 194 -29.81 -4.38 9.21
CA ILE A 194 -28.77 -4.53 8.15
C ILE A 194 -29.38 -4.84 6.79
N PHE A 195 -30.40 -5.71 6.75
CA PHE A 195 -31.09 -6.08 5.51
C PHE A 195 -31.89 -4.91 4.90
N GLN A 196 -32.54 -4.09 5.73
CA GLN A 196 -33.26 -2.90 5.30
C GLN A 196 -32.32 -1.84 4.74
N ARG A 197 -31.15 -1.63 5.39
CA ARG A 197 -30.08 -0.73 4.91
C ARG A 197 -29.51 -1.21 3.57
N ALA A 198 -29.27 -2.51 3.40
CA ALA A 198 -28.82 -3.07 2.13
C ALA A 198 -29.85 -2.85 1.01
N LYS A 199 -31.15 -3.04 1.28
CA LYS A 199 -32.24 -2.77 0.33
C LYS A 199 -32.32 -1.28 -0.02
N ALA A 200 -32.08 -0.40 0.93
CA ALA A 200 -32.08 1.05 0.70
C ALA A 200 -30.94 1.52 -0.23
N LEU A 201 -29.85 0.74 -0.37
CA LEU A 201 -28.75 1.07 -1.29
C LEU A 201 -29.08 0.74 -2.76
N VAL A 202 -30.04 -0.15 -3.05
CA VAL A 202 -30.42 -0.54 -4.42
C VAL A 202 -30.80 0.66 -5.30
N PRO A 203 -31.62 1.64 -4.84
CA PRO A 203 -31.93 2.84 -5.61
C PRO A 203 -30.73 3.75 -5.92
N ILE A 204 -29.60 3.56 -5.24
CA ILE A 204 -28.34 4.25 -5.55
C ILE A 204 -27.54 3.42 -6.56
N LEU A 205 -27.45 2.11 -6.35
CA LEU A 205 -26.63 1.22 -7.17
C LEU A 205 -27.12 1.15 -8.63
N VAL A 206 -28.43 1.04 -8.86
CA VAL A 206 -28.98 0.89 -10.22
C VAL A 206 -28.65 2.10 -11.11
N PRO A 207 -28.93 3.35 -10.72
CA PRO A 207 -28.55 4.51 -11.52
C PRO A 207 -27.02 4.63 -11.70
N LEU A 208 -26.25 4.29 -10.68
CA LEU A 208 -24.79 4.33 -10.73
C LEU A 208 -24.22 3.34 -11.78
N PHE A 209 -24.78 2.10 -11.81
CA PHE A 209 -24.41 1.12 -12.83
C PHE A 209 -24.76 1.60 -14.24
N VAL A 210 -25.97 2.12 -14.44
CA VAL A 210 -26.40 2.64 -15.74
C VAL A 210 -25.47 3.77 -16.21
N SER A 211 -25.12 4.68 -15.31
CA SER A 211 -24.17 5.75 -15.62
C SER A 211 -22.76 5.23 -15.93
N ALA A 212 -22.27 4.24 -15.16
CA ALA A 212 -20.96 3.64 -15.40
C ALA A 212 -20.89 2.94 -16.77
N PHE A 213 -21.94 2.18 -17.17
CA PHE A 213 -21.99 1.55 -18.49
C PHE A 213 -22.06 2.59 -19.61
N ARG A 214 -22.87 3.62 -19.46
CA ARG A 214 -22.94 4.71 -20.47
C ARG A 214 -21.57 5.37 -20.67
N ARG A 215 -20.85 5.63 -19.59
CA ARG A 215 -19.48 6.18 -19.67
C ARG A 215 -18.49 5.23 -20.32
N ALA A 216 -18.66 3.92 -20.07
CA ALA A 216 -17.83 2.90 -20.72
C ALA A 216 -18.05 2.88 -22.23
N ASP A 217 -19.30 2.95 -22.69
CA ASP A 217 -19.68 3.00 -24.11
C ASP A 217 -19.14 4.29 -24.78
N GLU A 218 -19.32 5.44 -24.11
CA GLU A 218 -18.80 6.73 -24.60
C GLU A 218 -17.26 6.69 -24.73
N LEU A 219 -16.58 6.10 -23.74
CA LEU A 219 -15.13 5.96 -23.77
C LEU A 219 -14.69 5.00 -24.87
N ALA A 220 -15.37 3.84 -25.03
CA ALA A 220 -15.06 2.87 -26.06
C ALA A 220 -15.21 3.50 -27.45
N THR A 221 -16.34 4.17 -27.71
CA THR A 221 -16.57 4.90 -28.97
C THR A 221 -15.50 5.95 -29.22
N ALA A 222 -15.11 6.73 -28.20
CA ALA A 222 -14.05 7.73 -28.32
C ALA A 222 -12.67 7.11 -28.60
N MET A 223 -12.40 5.91 -28.08
CA MET A 223 -11.17 5.17 -28.36
C MET A 223 -11.16 4.62 -29.79
N GLU A 224 -12.27 4.06 -30.26
CA GLU A 224 -12.45 3.59 -31.64
C GLU A 224 -12.26 4.73 -32.64
N CYS A 225 -12.89 5.88 -32.40
CA CYS A 225 -12.72 7.08 -33.23
C CYS A 225 -11.27 7.59 -33.28
N ARG A 226 -10.45 7.25 -32.28
CA ARG A 226 -9.01 7.55 -32.24
C ARG A 226 -8.16 6.39 -32.78
N CYS A 227 -8.75 5.44 -33.48
CA CYS A 227 -8.08 4.27 -34.06
C CYS A 227 -7.34 3.44 -32.99
N TYR A 228 -7.95 3.20 -31.85
CA TYR A 228 -7.39 2.30 -30.84
C TYR A 228 -7.58 0.84 -31.27
N HIS A 229 -6.47 0.12 -31.49
CA HIS A 229 -6.47 -1.31 -31.88
C HIS A 229 -5.67 -2.19 -30.91
N GLY A 230 -5.60 -1.83 -29.61
CA GLY A 230 -4.84 -2.57 -28.62
C GLY A 230 -3.47 -1.95 -28.31
N GLY A 231 -2.61 -2.72 -27.64
CA GLY A 231 -1.30 -2.24 -27.16
C GLY A 231 -0.15 -2.37 -28.11
N GLU A 232 -0.32 -3.10 -29.24
CA GLU A 232 0.76 -3.33 -30.21
C GLU A 232 1.05 -2.07 -31.04
N GLY A 233 2.35 -1.74 -31.21
CA GLY A 233 2.80 -0.60 -32.02
C GLY A 233 2.57 0.78 -31.42
N ARG A 234 2.11 0.89 -30.18
CA ARG A 234 1.87 2.19 -29.51
C ARG A 234 3.10 2.73 -28.79
N THR A 235 3.24 4.05 -28.82
CA THR A 235 4.21 4.78 -28.02
C THR A 235 3.52 5.41 -26.80
N ALA A 236 4.20 5.41 -25.65
CA ALA A 236 3.70 6.07 -24.45
C ALA A 236 4.01 7.57 -24.50
N LEU A 237 3.01 8.42 -24.22
CA LEU A 237 3.20 9.87 -24.07
C LEU A 237 4.17 10.21 -22.94
N ARG A 238 4.11 9.45 -21.85
CA ARG A 238 4.99 9.60 -20.69
C ARG A 238 5.85 8.36 -20.56
N VAL A 239 7.10 8.49 -20.95
CA VAL A 239 8.10 7.41 -20.80
C VAL A 239 8.80 7.57 -19.45
N LEU A 240 8.85 6.50 -18.68
CA LEU A 240 9.61 6.46 -17.42
C LEU A 240 11.11 6.33 -17.74
N HIS A 241 11.91 7.24 -17.21
CA HIS A 241 13.36 7.23 -17.37
C HIS A 241 14.05 7.08 -16.04
N MET A 242 14.80 6.00 -15.86
CA MET A 242 15.65 5.82 -14.68
C MET A 242 16.81 6.81 -14.73
N ARG A 243 16.96 7.58 -13.65
CA ARG A 243 18.08 8.51 -13.44
C ARG A 243 19.20 7.83 -12.66
N SER A 244 20.38 8.45 -12.63
CA SER A 244 21.50 7.97 -11.80
C SER A 244 21.13 7.82 -10.32
N ALA A 245 20.29 8.71 -9.79
CA ALA A 245 19.75 8.63 -8.43
C ALA A 245 18.96 7.34 -8.17
N ASP A 246 18.23 6.83 -9.17
CA ASP A 246 17.44 5.60 -9.08
C ASP A 246 18.36 4.38 -8.92
N TRP A 247 19.43 4.31 -9.73
CA TRP A 247 20.42 3.25 -9.63
C TRP A 247 21.16 3.26 -8.29
N VAL A 248 21.53 4.44 -7.80
CA VAL A 248 22.17 4.58 -6.47
C VAL A 248 21.21 4.10 -5.38
N ALA A 249 19.92 4.49 -5.43
CA ALA A 249 18.93 4.04 -4.46
C ALA A 249 18.77 2.51 -4.49
N LEU A 250 18.65 1.89 -5.67
CA LEU A 250 18.55 0.43 -5.80
C LEU A 250 19.78 -0.29 -5.26
N LEU A 251 20.99 0.21 -5.56
CA LEU A 251 22.23 -0.37 -5.05
C LEU A 251 22.30 -0.26 -3.53
N LEU A 252 21.90 0.87 -2.94
CA LEU A 252 21.87 1.04 -1.49
C LEU A 252 20.89 0.06 -0.82
N PHE A 253 19.68 -0.10 -1.35
CA PHE A 253 18.71 -1.05 -0.80
C PHE A 253 19.13 -2.51 -1.04
N ALA A 254 19.75 -2.83 -2.17
CA ALA A 254 20.31 -4.16 -2.42
C ALA A 254 21.48 -4.48 -1.48
N ALA A 255 22.40 -3.52 -1.27
CA ALA A 255 23.49 -3.65 -0.31
C ALA A 255 22.98 -3.79 1.14
N LEU A 256 21.94 -3.03 1.50
CA LEU A 256 21.24 -3.15 2.78
C LEU A 256 20.69 -4.57 2.96
N ALA A 257 19.93 -5.07 1.98
CA ALA A 257 19.32 -6.41 2.04
C ALA A 257 20.41 -7.49 2.15
N ALA A 258 21.46 -7.41 1.33
CA ALA A 258 22.57 -8.35 1.40
C ALA A 258 23.30 -8.25 2.76
N GLY A 259 23.57 -7.05 3.27
CA GLY A 259 24.21 -6.83 4.56
C GLY A 259 23.41 -7.41 5.73
N ILE A 260 22.07 -7.20 5.75
CA ILE A 260 21.18 -7.77 6.77
C ILE A 260 21.18 -9.31 6.71
N ILE A 261 21.12 -9.90 5.51
CA ILE A 261 21.15 -11.36 5.33
C ILE A 261 22.48 -11.94 5.83
N VAL A 262 23.59 -11.26 5.57
CA VAL A 262 24.91 -11.68 6.05
C VAL A 262 24.99 -11.55 7.57
N LEU A 263 24.59 -10.41 8.15
CA LEU A 263 24.57 -10.21 9.60
C LEU A 263 23.69 -11.25 10.32
N ALA A 264 22.53 -11.56 9.76
CA ALA A 264 21.63 -12.59 10.31
C ALA A 264 22.26 -13.99 10.32
N LYS A 265 23.18 -14.31 9.38
CA LYS A 265 23.94 -15.58 9.38
C LYS A 265 25.02 -15.61 10.46
N PHE A 266 25.57 -14.46 10.86
CA PHE A 266 26.55 -14.34 11.93
C PHE A 266 25.92 -14.24 13.34
N GLY A 267 24.57 -14.30 13.44
CA GLY A 267 23.87 -14.31 14.73
C GLY A 267 23.58 -12.94 15.33
N PHE A 268 23.76 -11.87 14.55
CA PHE A 268 23.48 -10.48 14.95
C PHE A 268 22.10 -10.00 14.51
#